data_cf301fadc66e8f39843a1487669db496
#
_entry.id   cf301fadc66e8f39843a1487669db496
#
_cell.length_a   1.000
_cell.length_b   1.000
_cell.length_c   1.000
_cell.angle_alpha   90.00
_cell.angle_beta   90.00
_cell.angle_gamma   90.00
#
_symmetry.space_group_name_H-M   'P 1'
#
loop_
_entity.id
_entity.type
_entity.pdbx_description
1 polymer ?
#
loop_
_entity_poly.entity_id
_entity_poly.type
_entity_poly.pdbx_seq_one_letter_code
_entity_poly.pdbx_strand_id
1 'polypeptide(L)'
;MSRCIRCRSPRAPVLTVLTALLLLTHLGAPLLAAETPIQPITTDPTVVAVVGGPGGMGYWIVSADGSVEVVGTNIVPPLGESEPLTDKVRSAYEGAPGALGIWLELVNGTKVAIGDPGPRIFNGHERPAGWLSGLAVKQLMRGNWIDNIDRGCVAELPRAVRIGQLLLPTMQEAQFGAAVEEARDHQIAGILLTGGATPWIGRRVDELQEFANRIPLLMAADEEGGRVQRLRHILPDLPSASRQVNERLEIVAQRAERHATQMLEVGFNVNLAPVLDVGAGPGIGDRSFSNDSALVIDYGVATIEGLSDGGVLPVAKHFPGHGSATEDSHGGRAQSPPLTQLFQDDLMPFEAAINTGKAAIMVSHLEIPGLTGDLPASMSSAAIDGLLRTDLGFEGLVISDALNMKAIADRWPVEQSVVMTIGAGADLAILGTLADVGPAFASIDEAVYQGRIKVERVNDAATNVLRAKKVNACTLVGRVRGVFNTVHDW
;
A
#
# COMPACT_ATOMS: atom_id res chain seq x y z
N MET A 1 7.71 60.73 -31.07
CA MET A 1 9.03 60.79 -31.71
C MET A 1 9.87 59.65 -31.16
N SER A 2 10.37 58.82 -32.09
CA SER A 2 11.50 57.87 -32.11
C SER A 2 11.30 56.56 -31.38
N ARG A 3 10.96 55.51 -32.14
CA ARG A 3 11.72 54.42 -32.77
C ARG A 3 12.40 53.47 -31.77
N CYS A 4 11.85 52.29 -31.59
CA CYS A 4 12.08 51.05 -32.29
C CYS A 4 13.56 50.63 -32.35
N ILE A 5 13.91 49.53 -31.70
CA ILE A 5 14.85 48.52 -32.23
C ILE A 5 14.49 47.14 -31.69
N ARG A 6 14.24 46.22 -32.63
CA ARG A 6 14.13 44.76 -32.45
C ARG A 6 15.50 44.20 -32.08
N CYS A 7 15.55 43.26 -31.11
CA CYS A 7 16.62 42.28 -31.05
C CYS A 7 16.03 40.86 -31.05
N ARG A 8 16.41 40.19 -32.13
CA ARG A 8 16.15 38.76 -32.39
C ARG A 8 16.95 37.91 -31.40
N SER A 9 16.31 36.89 -30.83
CA SER A 9 16.99 35.77 -30.21
C SER A 9 17.68 34.90 -31.24
N PRO A 10 18.89 34.41 -30.97
CA PRO A 10 19.45 33.29 -31.71
C PRO A 10 19.01 31.97 -31.08
N ARG A 11 18.48 31.09 -31.90
CA ARG A 11 18.37 29.66 -31.65
C ARG A 11 19.78 29.12 -31.47
N ALA A 12 20.10 28.51 -30.36
CA ALA A 12 21.27 27.66 -30.18
C ALA A 12 20.87 26.19 -30.27
N PRO A 13 21.71 25.35 -30.87
CA PRO A 13 21.37 24.00 -31.25
C PRO A 13 21.46 23.05 -30.04
N VAL A 14 20.55 22.09 -30.05
CA VAL A 14 20.64 20.87 -29.22
C VAL A 14 21.75 20.04 -29.85
N LEU A 15 22.94 20.03 -29.25
CA LEU A 15 23.92 18.96 -29.39
C LEU A 15 24.98 19.09 -28.31
N THR A 16 25.39 17.94 -27.77
CA THR A 16 26.59 17.74 -26.94
C THR A 16 26.40 17.83 -25.42
N VAL A 17 25.86 16.79 -24.81
CA VAL A 17 26.34 16.29 -23.51
C VAL A 17 26.41 14.75 -23.61
N LEU A 18 27.34 14.26 -24.42
CA LEU A 18 27.70 12.85 -24.45
C LEU A 18 29.21 12.69 -24.71
N THR A 19 30.06 13.48 -24.03
CA THR A 19 31.51 13.28 -24.08
C THR A 19 32.18 13.97 -22.89
N ALA A 20 31.99 13.42 -21.67
CA ALA A 20 32.86 13.74 -20.55
C ALA A 20 32.86 12.62 -19.49
N LEU A 21 33.06 11.36 -19.93
CA LEU A 21 33.33 10.26 -19.01
C LEU A 21 34.41 9.30 -19.54
N LEU A 22 35.47 9.85 -20.10
CA LEU A 22 36.68 9.09 -20.40
C LEU A 22 37.86 10.05 -20.32
N LEU A 23 38.44 10.15 -19.12
CA LEU A 23 39.84 10.50 -18.82
C LEU A 23 39.95 10.95 -17.34
N LEU A 24 40.13 9.98 -16.45
CA LEU A 24 40.76 10.17 -15.14
C LEU A 24 41.00 8.79 -14.50
N THR A 25 41.89 8.02 -15.10
CA THR A 25 42.60 6.95 -14.40
C THR A 25 44.02 7.46 -14.16
N HIS A 26 44.39 7.62 -12.94
CA HIS A 26 45.68 7.63 -12.28
C HIS A 26 45.77 8.80 -11.29
N LEU A 27 45.41 8.49 -10.04
CA LEU A 27 46.15 8.92 -8.83
C LEU A 27 45.32 8.44 -7.64
N GLY A 28 45.91 7.57 -6.84
CA GLY A 28 45.23 6.96 -5.70
C GLY A 28 44.97 7.95 -4.57
N ALA A 29 43.68 8.11 -4.25
CA ALA A 29 43.15 8.59 -2.98
C ALA A 29 41.80 7.93 -2.76
N PRO A 30 41.35 7.60 -1.54
CA PRO A 30 40.08 6.97 -1.34
C PRO A 30 38.96 7.95 -1.72
N LEU A 31 38.27 7.67 -2.81
CA LEU A 31 37.06 8.38 -3.21
C LEU A 31 35.95 8.02 -2.22
N LEU A 32 35.56 8.97 -1.39
CA LEU A 32 34.23 9.08 -0.89
C LEU A 32 33.32 9.02 -2.12
N ALA A 33 32.43 8.01 -2.20
CA ALA A 33 31.46 7.87 -3.26
C ALA A 33 30.54 9.10 -3.22
N ALA A 34 30.76 10.04 -4.12
CA ALA A 34 29.79 11.08 -4.41
C ALA A 34 28.61 10.38 -5.09
N GLU A 35 27.48 10.33 -4.43
CA GLU A 35 26.21 9.92 -5.02
C GLU A 35 25.93 10.81 -6.23
N THR A 36 26.03 10.24 -7.41
CA THR A 36 25.59 10.91 -8.65
C THR A 36 24.08 11.07 -8.57
N PRO A 37 23.54 12.30 -8.73
CA PRO A 37 22.08 12.48 -8.74
C PRO A 37 21.48 11.67 -9.89
N ILE A 38 20.58 10.76 -9.56
CA ILE A 38 19.84 9.94 -10.51
C ILE A 38 18.93 10.86 -11.31
N GLN A 39 19.16 10.95 -12.61
CA GLN A 39 18.29 11.70 -13.53
C GLN A 39 16.94 10.99 -13.61
N PRO A 40 15.81 11.71 -13.68
CA PRO A 40 14.51 11.08 -13.85
C PRO A 40 14.50 10.29 -15.17
N ILE A 41 13.99 9.05 -15.10
CA ILE A 41 13.75 8.22 -16.29
C ILE A 41 12.88 9.04 -17.23
N THR A 42 13.39 9.26 -18.43
CA THR A 42 12.81 10.14 -19.42
C THR A 42 11.40 9.68 -19.78
N THR A 43 10.52 10.64 -20.05
CA THR A 43 9.27 10.46 -20.79
C THR A 43 9.57 10.13 -22.27
N ASP A 44 10.52 9.23 -22.52
CA ASP A 44 10.84 8.82 -23.87
C ASP A 44 9.74 7.86 -24.38
N PRO A 45 8.97 8.25 -25.38
CA PRO A 45 7.88 7.43 -25.91
C PRO A 45 8.38 6.15 -26.60
N THR A 46 9.68 5.97 -26.74
CA THR A 46 10.28 4.77 -27.33
C THR A 46 10.48 3.64 -26.30
N VAL A 47 10.50 3.93 -24.99
CA VAL A 47 10.64 2.92 -23.96
C VAL A 47 9.33 2.14 -23.78
N VAL A 48 9.38 0.83 -23.98
CA VAL A 48 8.23 -0.07 -23.88
C VAL A 48 8.22 -0.91 -22.62
N ALA A 49 9.39 -1.13 -22.00
CA ALA A 49 9.49 -1.87 -20.74
C ALA A 49 10.76 -1.51 -19.96
N VAL A 50 10.69 -1.69 -18.65
CA VAL A 50 11.84 -1.69 -17.73
C VAL A 50 11.78 -3.02 -16.98
N VAL A 51 12.85 -3.81 -17.05
CA VAL A 51 12.89 -5.17 -16.52
C VAL A 51 14.00 -5.26 -15.49
N GLY A 52 13.72 -5.82 -14.30
CA GLY A 52 14.70 -5.99 -13.24
C GLY A 52 15.84 -6.91 -13.65
N GLY A 53 17.07 -6.54 -13.30
CA GLY A 53 18.25 -7.36 -13.53
C GLY A 53 18.46 -8.38 -12.41
N PRO A 54 19.19 -9.49 -12.70
CA PRO A 54 19.47 -10.51 -11.70
C PRO A 54 20.19 -9.93 -10.48
N GLY A 55 19.70 -10.27 -9.28
CA GLY A 55 20.29 -9.85 -8.01
C GLY A 55 19.87 -8.48 -7.49
N GLY A 56 18.90 -7.81 -8.11
CA GLY A 56 18.27 -6.59 -7.56
C GLY A 56 19.13 -5.31 -7.57
N MET A 57 20.28 -5.31 -8.28
CA MET A 57 21.21 -4.18 -8.29
C MET A 57 21.17 -3.34 -9.57
N GLY A 58 20.05 -3.38 -10.30
CA GLY A 58 19.83 -2.55 -11.47
C GLY A 58 18.72 -3.12 -12.38
N TYR A 59 18.62 -2.60 -13.61
CA TYR A 59 17.52 -2.94 -14.52
C TYR A 59 17.94 -2.77 -15.98
N TRP A 60 17.18 -3.40 -16.87
CA TRP A 60 17.23 -3.20 -18.32
C TRP A 60 16.10 -2.30 -18.79
N ILE A 61 16.42 -1.28 -19.57
CA ILE A 61 15.44 -0.45 -20.29
C ILE A 61 15.32 -1.00 -21.69
N VAL A 62 14.11 -1.38 -22.10
CA VAL A 62 13.82 -1.93 -23.41
C VAL A 62 13.06 -0.90 -24.23
N SER A 63 13.57 -0.56 -25.39
CA SER A 63 12.93 0.35 -26.35
C SER A 63 12.14 -0.40 -27.43
N ALA A 64 11.23 0.30 -28.09
CA ALA A 64 10.35 -0.27 -29.11
C ALA A 64 11.11 -0.82 -30.35
N ASP A 65 12.32 -0.39 -30.57
CA ASP A 65 13.21 -0.90 -31.64
C ASP A 65 13.98 -2.16 -31.21
N GLY A 66 13.81 -2.60 -29.95
CA GLY A 66 14.49 -3.77 -29.40
C GLY A 66 15.83 -3.47 -28.77
N SER A 67 16.28 -2.20 -28.72
CA SER A 67 17.48 -1.82 -28.01
C SER A 67 17.27 -2.01 -26.50
N VAL A 68 18.31 -2.50 -25.81
CA VAL A 68 18.30 -2.75 -24.38
C VAL A 68 19.44 -1.97 -23.75
N GLU A 69 19.09 -1.02 -22.88
CA GLU A 69 20.03 -0.27 -22.06
C GLU A 69 20.14 -0.90 -20.66
N VAL A 70 21.37 -1.04 -20.17
CA VAL A 70 21.64 -1.62 -18.84
C VAL A 70 21.94 -0.51 -17.86
N VAL A 71 21.19 -0.42 -16.77
CA VAL A 71 21.36 0.59 -15.72
C VAL A 71 21.60 -0.09 -14.39
N GLY A 72 22.74 0.26 -13.74
CA GLY A 72 23.15 -0.25 -12.43
C GLY A 72 24.53 -0.90 -12.44
N THR A 73 24.96 -1.37 -11.24
CA THR A 73 26.26 -2.03 -11.06
C THR A 73 26.09 -3.54 -10.95
N ASN A 74 27.01 -4.30 -11.58
CA ASN A 74 27.02 -5.77 -11.58
C ASN A 74 25.86 -6.44 -12.34
N ILE A 75 25.21 -5.74 -13.27
CA ILE A 75 24.25 -6.34 -14.16
C ILE A 75 24.97 -6.74 -15.44
N VAL A 76 24.86 -8.02 -15.80
CA VAL A 76 25.37 -8.52 -17.04
C VAL A 76 24.38 -8.08 -18.14
N PRO A 77 24.83 -7.47 -19.26
CA PRO A 77 23.98 -7.29 -20.41
C PRO A 77 23.40 -8.64 -20.82
N PRO A 78 22.17 -8.72 -21.33
CA PRO A 78 21.66 -9.97 -21.85
C PRO A 78 22.64 -10.48 -22.91
N LEU A 79 23.32 -11.61 -22.61
CA LEU A 79 24.37 -12.17 -23.45
C LEU A 79 23.73 -12.79 -24.70
N GLY A 80 24.10 -12.33 -25.85
CA GLY A 80 23.79 -12.92 -27.15
C GLY A 80 23.62 -11.87 -28.24
N GLU A 81 24.22 -12.09 -29.41
CA GLU A 81 23.80 -11.40 -30.61
C GLU A 81 22.37 -11.86 -30.92
N SER A 82 21.39 -10.96 -30.75
CA SER A 82 20.03 -11.23 -31.17
C SER A 82 19.96 -11.13 -32.69
N GLU A 83 19.30 -12.09 -33.34
CA GLU A 83 18.86 -11.88 -34.72
C GLU A 83 18.04 -10.57 -34.81
N PRO A 84 18.12 -9.84 -35.90
CA PRO A 84 17.34 -8.62 -36.08
C PRO A 84 15.86 -8.90 -35.80
N LEU A 85 15.24 -8.10 -34.94
CA LEU A 85 13.83 -8.24 -34.61
C LEU A 85 12.98 -8.08 -35.89
N THR A 86 12.02 -8.95 -36.06
CA THR A 86 11.12 -8.94 -37.23
C THR A 86 10.01 -7.90 -37.15
N ASP A 87 9.84 -7.29 -35.96
CA ASP A 87 8.82 -6.28 -35.69
C ASP A 87 9.22 -5.47 -34.42
N LYS A 88 8.45 -4.41 -34.11
CA LYS A 88 8.66 -3.60 -32.92
C LYS A 88 8.32 -4.40 -31.65
N VAL A 89 9.02 -4.09 -30.55
CA VAL A 89 8.75 -4.66 -29.25
C VAL A 89 7.49 -4.02 -28.69
N ARG A 90 6.57 -4.87 -28.24
CA ARG A 90 5.34 -4.49 -27.56
C ARG A 90 5.52 -4.49 -26.03
N SER A 91 6.26 -5.47 -25.52
CA SER A 91 6.52 -5.65 -24.09
C SER A 91 7.74 -6.54 -23.87
N ALA A 92 8.34 -6.46 -22.67
CA ALA A 92 9.43 -7.33 -22.26
C ALA A 92 9.12 -7.95 -20.90
N TYR A 93 9.67 -9.15 -20.65
CA TYR A 93 9.39 -9.94 -19.44
C TYR A 93 10.67 -10.54 -18.89
N GLU A 94 10.76 -10.68 -17.59
CA GLU A 94 11.85 -11.39 -16.94
C GLU A 94 11.90 -12.87 -17.34
N GLY A 95 13.11 -13.42 -17.31
CA GLY A 95 13.34 -14.85 -17.40
C GLY A 95 12.97 -15.58 -16.11
N ALA A 96 13.26 -16.88 -16.04
CA ALA A 96 13.13 -17.67 -14.82
C ALA A 96 13.98 -17.07 -13.68
N PRO A 97 13.62 -17.29 -12.39
CA PRO A 97 14.44 -16.81 -11.28
C PRO A 97 15.92 -17.22 -11.40
N GLY A 98 16.81 -16.24 -11.38
CA GLY A 98 18.26 -16.45 -11.57
C GLY A 98 18.73 -16.56 -13.03
N ALA A 99 17.84 -16.47 -13.99
CA ALA A 99 18.21 -16.45 -15.42
C ALA A 99 18.90 -15.16 -15.85
N LEU A 100 19.80 -15.24 -16.85
CA LEU A 100 20.60 -14.13 -17.35
C LEU A 100 20.02 -13.58 -18.68
N GLY A 101 18.70 -13.47 -18.77
CA GLY A 101 18.05 -13.03 -20.00
C GLY A 101 16.61 -12.56 -19.79
N ILE A 102 16.04 -12.01 -20.85
CA ILE A 102 14.66 -11.51 -20.90
C ILE A 102 13.92 -12.06 -22.10
N TRP A 103 12.59 -12.09 -22.01
CA TRP A 103 11.72 -12.38 -23.12
C TRP A 103 11.13 -11.09 -23.69
N LEU A 104 11.20 -10.92 -25.01
CA LEU A 104 10.49 -9.84 -25.72
C LEU A 104 9.24 -10.39 -26.40
N GLU A 105 8.15 -9.65 -26.35
CA GLU A 105 6.96 -9.87 -27.18
C GLU A 105 6.88 -8.77 -28.23
N LEU A 106 6.84 -9.17 -29.50
CA LEU A 106 6.71 -8.25 -30.64
C LEU A 106 5.24 -7.91 -30.89
N VAL A 107 4.98 -6.84 -31.62
CA VAL A 107 3.62 -6.39 -31.98
C VAL A 107 2.85 -7.47 -32.74
N ASN A 108 3.54 -8.29 -33.56
CA ASN A 108 2.95 -9.42 -34.28
C ASN A 108 2.70 -10.67 -33.43
N GLY A 109 2.96 -10.61 -32.10
CA GLY A 109 2.80 -11.72 -31.17
C GLY A 109 3.98 -12.71 -31.11
N THR A 110 5.04 -12.50 -31.92
CA THR A 110 6.25 -13.32 -31.84
C THR A 110 6.99 -13.06 -30.54
N LYS A 111 7.58 -14.13 -29.97
CA LYS A 111 8.33 -14.04 -28.69
C LYS A 111 9.79 -14.37 -28.96
N VAL A 112 10.66 -13.46 -28.56
CA VAL A 112 12.10 -13.54 -28.77
C VAL A 112 12.81 -13.56 -27.43
N ALA A 113 13.75 -14.49 -27.25
CA ALA A 113 14.63 -14.53 -26.07
C ALA A 113 15.85 -13.65 -26.33
N ILE A 114 16.22 -12.84 -25.34
CA ILE A 114 17.51 -12.15 -25.31
C ILE A 114 18.31 -12.66 -24.13
N GLY A 115 19.49 -13.17 -24.37
CA GLY A 115 20.28 -13.89 -23.39
C GLY A 115 19.71 -15.29 -23.10
N ASP A 116 19.90 -15.80 -21.90
CA ASP A 116 19.34 -17.08 -21.44
C ASP A 116 18.26 -16.84 -20.38
N PRO A 117 17.00 -16.60 -20.78
CA PRO A 117 15.90 -16.35 -19.85
C PRO A 117 15.42 -17.65 -19.16
N GLY A 118 16.03 -18.81 -19.44
CA GLY A 118 15.61 -20.10 -18.90
C GLY A 118 14.27 -20.59 -19.44
N PRO A 119 13.85 -21.83 -19.07
CA PRO A 119 12.60 -22.39 -19.52
C PRO A 119 11.40 -21.66 -18.90
N ARG A 120 10.32 -21.53 -19.66
CA ARG A 120 9.02 -21.03 -19.18
C ARG A 120 8.35 -22.12 -18.37
N ILE A 121 8.58 -22.17 -17.05
CA ILE A 121 7.88 -23.11 -16.18
C ILE A 121 6.72 -22.35 -15.52
N PHE A 122 5.50 -22.70 -15.91
CA PHE A 122 4.28 -22.31 -15.18
C PHE A 122 3.55 -23.58 -14.78
N ASN A 123 3.20 -23.70 -13.51
CA ASN A 123 2.46 -24.78 -12.84
C ASN A 123 1.44 -25.48 -13.75
N GLY A 124 1.91 -26.40 -14.61
CA GLY A 124 1.10 -27.32 -15.40
C GLY A 124 0.21 -26.73 -16.50
N HIS A 125 0.14 -25.41 -16.65
CA HIS A 125 -0.56 -24.75 -17.75
C HIS A 125 0.40 -23.76 -18.44
N GLU A 126 0.58 -23.90 -19.74
CA GLU A 126 1.24 -22.90 -20.57
C GLU A 126 0.45 -21.60 -20.47
N ARG A 127 0.79 -20.73 -19.54
CA ARG A 127 0.31 -19.36 -19.56
C ARG A 127 1.16 -18.57 -20.54
N PRO A 128 0.55 -17.77 -21.43
CA PRO A 128 1.29 -16.89 -22.30
C PRO A 128 2.27 -16.06 -21.47
N ALA A 129 3.47 -15.78 -22.00
CA ALA A 129 4.48 -14.95 -21.36
C ALA A 129 4.04 -13.47 -21.27
N GLY A 130 2.88 -13.22 -20.77
CA GLY A 130 2.23 -11.92 -20.57
C GLY A 130 1.46 -11.89 -19.26
N TRP A 131 1.53 -13.02 -18.50
CA TRP A 131 0.83 -13.14 -17.24
C TRP A 131 1.72 -13.19 -16.00
N LEU A 132 2.99 -12.90 -16.07
CA LEU A 132 3.57 -12.07 -15.03
C LEU A 132 2.99 -10.70 -15.32
N SER A 133 1.78 -10.62 -14.95
CA SER A 133 0.80 -9.59 -15.18
C SER A 133 1.45 -8.21 -15.07
N GLY A 134 0.82 -7.23 -15.66
CA GLY A 134 1.06 -5.85 -15.30
C GLY A 134 1.13 -5.59 -13.79
N LEU A 135 0.88 -6.60 -12.94
CA LEU A 135 1.11 -6.64 -11.50
C LEU A 135 2.58 -6.89 -11.15
N ALA A 136 3.27 -7.87 -11.74
CA ALA A 136 4.70 -8.09 -11.47
C ALA A 136 5.55 -6.94 -12.03
N VAL A 137 5.20 -6.40 -13.20
CA VAL A 137 5.85 -5.19 -13.72
C VAL A 137 5.46 -3.95 -12.90
N LYS A 138 4.22 -3.83 -12.42
CA LYS A 138 3.82 -2.78 -11.47
C LYS A 138 4.46 -2.99 -10.09
N GLN A 139 4.68 -4.21 -9.64
CA GLN A 139 5.41 -4.53 -8.42
C GLN A 139 6.91 -4.32 -8.58
N LEU A 140 7.52 -4.70 -9.69
CA LEU A 140 8.93 -4.42 -10.00
C LEU A 140 9.18 -2.92 -10.26
N MET A 141 8.28 -2.24 -10.96
CA MET A 141 8.33 -0.78 -11.10
C MET A 141 7.95 -0.04 -9.80
N ARG A 142 7.22 -0.66 -8.88
CA ARG A 142 6.87 -0.12 -7.57
C ARG A 142 7.80 -0.63 -6.45
N GLY A 143 8.27 -1.90 -6.52
CA GLY A 143 8.87 -2.55 -5.38
C GLY A 143 10.26 -2.06 -5.01
N ASN A 144 11.23 -1.99 -5.90
CA ASN A 144 12.62 -1.83 -5.48
C ASN A 144 13.21 -0.42 -5.59
N TRP A 145 12.80 0.37 -6.56
CA TRP A 145 13.44 1.67 -6.79
C TRP A 145 12.61 2.84 -6.26
N ILE A 146 11.32 2.88 -6.54
CA ILE A 146 10.40 3.88 -5.95
C ILE A 146 10.34 3.65 -4.43
N ASP A 147 10.35 2.38 -3.98
CA ASP A 147 10.38 2.01 -2.57
C ASP A 147 11.63 2.50 -1.86
N ASN A 148 12.80 2.32 -2.43
CA ASN A 148 14.04 2.79 -1.80
C ASN A 148 14.14 4.32 -1.75
N ILE A 149 13.63 5.02 -2.78
CA ILE A 149 13.57 6.48 -2.78
C ILE A 149 12.55 6.96 -1.74
N ASP A 150 11.35 6.40 -1.72
CA ASP A 150 10.32 6.79 -0.75
C ASP A 150 10.77 6.52 0.68
N ARG A 151 11.36 5.36 0.96
CA ARG A 151 11.93 5.04 2.28
C ARG A 151 13.05 5.98 2.68
N GLY A 152 13.96 6.30 1.77
CA GLY A 152 15.02 7.27 2.00
C GLY A 152 14.47 8.65 2.35
N CYS A 153 13.49 9.12 1.58
CA CYS A 153 12.84 10.41 1.84
C CYS A 153 12.00 10.39 3.13
N VAL A 154 11.31 9.28 3.44
CA VAL A 154 10.57 9.15 4.71
C VAL A 154 11.50 9.22 5.91
N ALA A 155 12.69 8.61 5.84
CA ALA A 155 13.69 8.70 6.90
C ALA A 155 14.14 10.15 7.18
N GLU A 156 14.05 11.04 6.19
CA GLU A 156 14.36 12.48 6.34
C GLU A 156 13.21 13.31 6.91
N LEU A 157 12.00 12.74 7.04
CA LEU A 157 10.88 13.42 7.68
C LEU A 157 11.12 13.54 9.20
N PRO A 158 10.64 14.61 9.85
CA PRO A 158 10.70 14.74 11.30
C PRO A 158 10.11 13.50 11.98
N ARG A 159 10.73 13.09 13.08
CA ARG A 159 10.31 11.94 13.91
C ARG A 159 8.82 11.99 14.25
N ALA A 160 8.33 13.17 14.65
CA ALA A 160 6.93 13.37 14.99
C ALA A 160 5.99 13.05 13.81
N VAL A 161 6.37 13.42 12.60
CA VAL A 161 5.59 13.11 11.38
C VAL A 161 5.58 11.59 11.17
N ARG A 162 6.73 10.93 11.21
CA ARG A 162 6.82 9.48 10.98
C ARG A 162 5.96 8.68 11.95
N ILE A 163 6.03 9.00 13.25
CA ILE A 163 5.23 8.33 14.28
C ILE A 163 3.74 8.64 14.12
N GLY A 164 3.38 9.91 13.91
CA GLY A 164 1.98 10.33 13.77
C GLY A 164 1.28 9.61 12.61
N GLN A 165 2.01 9.36 11.51
CA GLN A 165 1.46 8.62 10.37
C GLN A 165 1.11 7.15 10.67
N LEU A 166 1.45 6.61 11.84
CA LEU A 166 1.11 5.26 12.25
C LEU A 166 -0.19 5.20 13.08
N LEU A 167 -0.83 6.33 13.36
CA LEU A 167 -1.95 6.45 14.28
C LEU A 167 -3.24 6.85 13.56
N LEU A 168 -4.30 6.06 13.74
CA LEU A 168 -5.65 6.30 13.22
C LEU A 168 -6.66 6.28 14.39
N PRO A 169 -6.85 7.39 15.12
CA PRO A 169 -7.83 7.43 16.19
C PRO A 169 -9.26 7.38 15.66
N THR A 170 -10.16 6.84 16.50
CA THR A 170 -11.59 6.93 16.27
C THR A 170 -12.16 8.24 16.82
N MET A 171 -13.19 8.76 16.17
CA MET A 171 -13.95 9.89 16.67
C MET A 171 -15.44 9.76 16.34
N GLN A 172 -16.28 10.40 17.16
CA GLN A 172 -17.63 10.77 16.79
C GLN A 172 -17.65 12.20 16.24
N GLU A 173 -18.63 12.54 15.40
CA GLU A 173 -18.69 13.88 14.78
C GLU A 173 -18.67 15.03 15.80
N ALA A 174 -19.20 14.83 17.03
CA ALA A 174 -19.18 15.83 18.08
C ALA A 174 -17.77 16.19 18.61
N GLN A 175 -16.76 15.33 18.33
CA GLN A 175 -15.38 15.48 18.80
C GLN A 175 -14.47 16.20 17.79
N PHE A 176 -15.04 16.80 16.77
CA PHE A 176 -14.32 17.37 15.64
C PHE A 176 -13.24 18.40 16.04
N GLY A 177 -13.51 19.26 17.02
CA GLY A 177 -12.51 20.24 17.52
C GLY A 177 -11.25 19.57 18.07
N ALA A 178 -11.41 18.50 18.86
CA ALA A 178 -10.27 17.72 19.36
C ALA A 178 -9.51 17.01 18.23
N ALA A 179 -10.21 16.54 17.19
CA ALA A 179 -9.57 15.93 16.04
C ALA A 179 -8.67 16.90 15.26
N VAL A 180 -9.05 18.19 15.17
CA VAL A 180 -8.21 19.24 14.58
C VAL A 180 -6.93 19.44 15.39
N GLU A 181 -7.01 19.42 16.72
CA GLU A 181 -5.85 19.54 17.60
C GLU A 181 -4.89 18.37 17.39
N GLU A 182 -5.39 17.14 17.39
CA GLU A 182 -4.58 15.94 17.19
C GLU A 182 -3.94 15.90 15.79
N ALA A 183 -4.68 16.29 14.75
CA ALA A 183 -4.14 16.36 13.38
C ALA A 183 -2.99 17.37 13.27
N ARG A 184 -3.11 18.50 13.97
CA ARG A 184 -2.08 19.56 13.97
C ARG A 184 -0.86 19.17 14.82
N ASP A 185 -1.08 18.68 16.04
CA ASP A 185 -0.03 18.56 17.04
C ASP A 185 0.75 17.23 16.90
N HIS A 186 0.07 16.13 16.53
CA HIS A 186 0.67 14.81 16.39
C HIS A 186 0.83 14.32 14.95
N GLN A 187 0.35 15.10 13.94
CA GLN A 187 0.47 14.74 12.52
C GLN A 187 -0.07 13.33 12.22
N ILE A 188 -1.22 12.97 12.83
CA ILE A 188 -1.84 11.65 12.72
C ILE A 188 -2.11 11.24 11.26
N ALA A 189 -2.19 9.94 11.01
CA ALA A 189 -2.46 9.41 9.67
C ALA A 189 -3.83 9.83 9.16
N GLY A 190 -4.81 9.86 10.02
CA GLY A 190 -6.19 10.12 9.66
C GLY A 190 -7.13 9.92 10.83
N ILE A 191 -8.41 9.79 10.51
CA ILE A 191 -9.50 9.63 11.49
C ILE A 191 -10.44 8.52 11.00
N LEU A 192 -10.86 7.65 11.91
CA LEU A 192 -11.96 6.72 11.69
C LEU A 192 -13.23 7.29 12.33
N LEU A 193 -14.24 7.60 11.51
CA LEU A 193 -15.54 8.03 12.01
C LEU A 193 -16.31 6.85 12.63
N THR A 194 -16.68 6.99 13.90
CA THR A 194 -17.59 6.08 14.60
C THR A 194 -18.93 6.76 14.87
N GLY A 195 -20.01 5.98 14.97
CA GLY A 195 -21.36 6.55 15.07
C GLY A 195 -21.92 7.01 13.72
N GLY A 196 -22.96 7.82 13.77
CA GLY A 196 -23.59 8.39 12.56
C GLY A 196 -23.03 9.76 12.21
N ALA A 197 -23.13 10.13 10.94
CA ALA A 197 -22.77 11.45 10.44
C ALA A 197 -24.01 12.33 10.17
N THR A 198 -23.85 13.65 10.33
CA THR A 198 -24.83 14.64 9.92
C THR A 198 -24.54 15.17 8.50
N PRO A 199 -25.50 15.83 7.84
CA PRO A 199 -25.25 16.45 6.52
C PRO A 199 -24.13 17.49 6.50
N TRP A 200 -23.65 17.94 7.64
CA TRP A 200 -22.57 18.94 7.75
C TRP A 200 -21.16 18.31 7.77
N ILE A 201 -21.06 16.96 7.81
CA ILE A 201 -19.79 16.26 7.96
C ILE A 201 -18.77 16.65 6.88
N GLY A 202 -19.20 16.77 5.62
CA GLY A 202 -18.30 17.12 4.52
C GLY A 202 -17.57 18.45 4.76
N ARG A 203 -18.30 19.51 5.17
CA ARG A 203 -17.66 20.78 5.50
C ARG A 203 -16.65 20.65 6.64
N ARG A 204 -16.96 19.86 7.66
CA ARG A 204 -16.07 19.63 8.81
C ARG A 204 -14.81 18.86 8.40
N VAL A 205 -14.96 17.89 7.48
CA VAL A 205 -13.83 17.15 6.93
C VAL A 205 -12.93 18.08 6.12
N ASP A 206 -13.50 18.98 5.31
CA ASP A 206 -12.73 20.00 4.56
C ASP A 206 -11.93 20.89 5.51
N GLU A 207 -12.57 21.40 6.58
CA GLU A 207 -11.91 22.19 7.62
C GLU A 207 -10.75 21.40 8.27
N LEU A 208 -10.96 20.11 8.61
CA LEU A 208 -9.93 19.25 9.18
C LEU A 208 -8.75 19.04 8.22
N GLN A 209 -9.01 18.82 6.93
CA GLN A 209 -7.99 18.67 5.91
C GLN A 209 -7.14 19.94 5.74
N GLU A 210 -7.72 21.13 5.90
CA GLU A 210 -7.00 22.42 5.88
C GLU A 210 -6.00 22.53 7.05
N PHE A 211 -6.36 22.01 8.23
CA PHE A 211 -5.50 22.02 9.42
C PHE A 211 -4.43 20.93 9.43
N ALA A 212 -4.53 19.93 8.57
CA ALA A 212 -3.61 18.78 8.52
C ALA A 212 -2.21 19.10 7.96
N ASN A 213 -1.81 20.36 7.92
CA ASN A 213 -0.44 20.83 7.63
C ASN A 213 0.26 20.19 6.43
N ARG A 214 -0.46 20.00 5.32
CA ARG A 214 0.09 19.52 4.02
C ARG A 214 0.20 18.00 3.85
N ILE A 215 -0.13 17.20 4.86
CA ILE A 215 -0.23 15.74 4.72
C ILE A 215 -1.72 15.39 4.76
N PRO A 216 -2.34 15.01 3.64
CA PRO A 216 -3.75 14.65 3.61
C PRO A 216 -4.09 13.58 4.65
N LEU A 217 -5.24 13.70 5.30
CA LEU A 217 -5.72 12.70 6.23
C LEU A 217 -6.44 11.56 5.52
N LEU A 218 -6.27 10.35 6.01
CA LEU A 218 -7.15 9.24 5.72
C LEU A 218 -8.44 9.45 6.51
N MET A 219 -9.54 9.75 5.82
CA MET A 219 -10.87 9.83 6.42
C MET A 219 -11.57 8.50 6.18
N ALA A 220 -11.67 7.70 7.22
CA ALA A 220 -12.18 6.34 7.15
C ALA A 220 -13.57 6.21 7.74
N ALA A 221 -14.39 5.33 7.17
CA ALA A 221 -15.68 4.93 7.72
C ALA A 221 -15.97 3.46 7.42
N ASP A 222 -16.80 2.82 8.26
CA ASP A 222 -17.38 1.52 7.96
C ASP A 222 -18.62 1.71 7.09
N GLU A 223 -18.47 1.50 5.81
CA GLU A 223 -19.53 1.54 4.81
C GLU A 223 -19.70 0.15 4.15
N GLU A 224 -19.96 -0.87 5.00
CA GLU A 224 -20.15 -2.26 4.57
C GLU A 224 -21.51 -2.50 3.91
N GLY A 225 -22.49 -1.69 4.28
CA GLY A 225 -23.90 -1.89 3.97
C GLY A 225 -24.67 -2.60 5.09
N GLY A 226 -25.97 -2.76 4.90
CA GLY A 226 -26.86 -3.36 5.89
C GLY A 226 -26.81 -2.60 7.22
N ARG A 227 -26.52 -3.31 8.33
CA ARG A 227 -26.47 -2.72 9.67
C ARG A 227 -25.18 -1.90 9.95
N VAL A 228 -24.15 -2.06 9.14
CA VAL A 228 -22.86 -1.36 9.31
C VAL A 228 -22.66 -0.36 8.18
N GLN A 229 -23.19 0.82 8.40
CA GLN A 229 -23.10 1.94 7.47
C GLN A 229 -23.16 3.26 8.26
N ARG A 230 -22.04 3.99 8.35
CA ARG A 230 -21.89 5.20 9.18
C ARG A 230 -22.45 6.45 8.51
N LEU A 231 -22.44 6.47 7.18
CA LEU A 231 -22.87 7.61 6.36
C LEU A 231 -24.32 7.47 5.84
N ARG A 232 -25.11 6.51 6.33
CA ARG A 232 -26.47 6.21 5.85
C ARG A 232 -27.46 7.38 5.87
N HIS A 233 -27.23 8.39 6.71
CA HIS A 233 -28.10 9.56 6.78
C HIS A 233 -27.82 10.60 5.69
N ILE A 234 -26.70 10.42 4.97
CA ILE A 234 -26.21 11.36 3.94
C ILE A 234 -25.94 10.67 2.60
N LEU A 235 -25.65 9.37 2.62
CA LEU A 235 -25.47 8.56 1.41
C LEU A 235 -26.58 7.51 1.30
N PRO A 236 -26.84 7.01 0.09
CA PRO A 236 -27.82 5.96 -0.13
C PRO A 236 -27.54 4.69 0.70
N ASP A 237 -28.60 4.03 1.14
CA ASP A 237 -28.49 2.74 1.82
C ASP A 237 -27.89 1.68 0.90
N LEU A 238 -26.94 0.93 1.44
CA LEU A 238 -26.36 -0.25 0.81
C LEU A 238 -26.98 -1.53 1.36
N PRO A 239 -27.24 -2.54 0.53
CA PRO A 239 -27.64 -3.86 1.02
C PRO A 239 -26.49 -4.48 1.82
N SER A 240 -26.83 -5.36 2.81
CA SER A 240 -25.79 -6.16 3.48
C SER A 240 -25.08 -7.08 2.48
N ALA A 241 -23.84 -7.48 2.80
CA ALA A 241 -23.05 -8.37 1.94
C ALA A 241 -23.84 -9.65 1.58
N SER A 242 -24.48 -10.29 2.56
CA SER A 242 -25.28 -11.50 2.36
C SER A 242 -26.47 -11.33 1.39
N ARG A 243 -26.99 -10.12 1.21
CA ARG A 243 -28.04 -9.85 0.23
C ARG A 243 -27.50 -9.64 -1.17
N GLN A 244 -26.26 -9.19 -1.30
CA GLN A 244 -25.64 -8.89 -2.59
C GLN A 244 -25.32 -10.14 -3.41
N VAL A 245 -25.17 -11.33 -2.78
CA VAL A 245 -24.85 -12.60 -3.47
C VAL A 245 -25.92 -13.05 -4.47
N ASN A 246 -27.09 -12.46 -4.45
CA ASN A 246 -28.14 -12.75 -5.42
C ASN A 246 -28.14 -11.80 -6.62
N GLU A 247 -27.21 -10.87 -6.67
CA GLU A 247 -27.09 -9.89 -7.73
C GLU A 247 -25.93 -10.24 -8.69
N ARG A 248 -25.91 -9.67 -9.88
CA ARG A 248 -24.80 -9.82 -10.80
C ARG A 248 -23.60 -9.05 -10.28
N LEU A 249 -22.39 -9.62 -10.42
CA LEU A 249 -21.13 -9.02 -9.94
C LEU A 249 -20.90 -7.61 -10.48
N GLU A 250 -21.25 -7.36 -11.75
CA GLU A 250 -21.12 -6.04 -12.37
C GLU A 250 -22.00 -4.98 -11.69
N ILE A 251 -23.17 -5.37 -11.17
CA ILE A 251 -24.07 -4.48 -10.44
C ILE A 251 -23.48 -4.13 -9.07
N VAL A 252 -22.86 -5.12 -8.41
CA VAL A 252 -22.17 -4.91 -7.12
C VAL A 252 -20.96 -3.98 -7.30
N ALA A 253 -20.12 -4.23 -8.31
CA ALA A 253 -18.97 -3.38 -8.61
C ALA A 253 -19.39 -1.93 -8.94
N GLN A 254 -20.37 -1.74 -9.81
CA GLN A 254 -20.92 -0.41 -10.16
C GLN A 254 -21.56 0.31 -8.97
N ARG A 255 -22.19 -0.43 -8.05
CA ARG A 255 -22.75 0.14 -6.82
C ARG A 255 -21.60 0.62 -5.91
N ALA A 256 -20.56 -0.21 -5.73
CA ALA A 256 -19.40 0.13 -4.93
C ALA A 256 -18.66 1.35 -5.50
N GLU A 257 -18.51 1.44 -6.83
CA GLU A 257 -17.89 2.58 -7.51
C GLU A 257 -18.67 3.89 -7.28
N ARG A 258 -20.01 3.85 -7.48
CA ARG A 258 -20.86 5.02 -7.21
C ARG A 258 -20.82 5.44 -5.75
N HIS A 259 -20.86 4.47 -4.83
CA HIS A 259 -20.81 4.76 -3.40
C HIS A 259 -19.45 5.37 -3.01
N ALA A 260 -18.36 4.85 -3.54
CA ALA A 260 -17.03 5.42 -3.35
C ALA A 260 -16.92 6.88 -3.84
N THR A 261 -17.45 7.17 -5.03
CA THR A 261 -17.53 8.55 -5.54
C THR A 261 -18.29 9.47 -4.57
N GLN A 262 -19.44 9.00 -4.06
CA GLN A 262 -20.24 9.76 -3.09
C GLN A 262 -19.53 9.91 -1.73
N MET A 263 -18.76 8.92 -1.27
CA MET A 263 -17.91 9.03 -0.08
C MET A 263 -16.86 10.14 -0.27
N LEU A 264 -16.22 10.21 -1.44
CA LEU A 264 -15.25 11.27 -1.74
C LEU A 264 -15.89 12.66 -1.76
N GLU A 265 -17.12 12.81 -2.26
CA GLU A 265 -17.86 14.08 -2.26
C GLU A 265 -18.09 14.63 -0.85
N VAL A 266 -18.17 13.75 0.15
CA VAL A 266 -18.27 14.12 1.57
C VAL A 266 -16.96 13.99 2.33
N GLY A 267 -15.83 13.85 1.60
CA GLY A 267 -14.48 13.90 2.11
C GLY A 267 -13.91 12.58 2.67
N PHE A 268 -14.64 11.46 2.56
CA PHE A 268 -14.15 10.14 3.01
C PHE A 268 -13.43 9.41 1.89
N ASN A 269 -12.18 9.04 2.13
CA ASN A 269 -11.29 8.43 1.13
C ASN A 269 -10.84 7.00 1.47
N VAL A 270 -11.32 6.44 2.59
CA VAL A 270 -11.08 5.05 3.02
C VAL A 270 -12.39 4.41 3.44
N ASN A 271 -12.69 3.23 2.90
CA ASN A 271 -13.80 2.39 3.35
C ASN A 271 -13.27 1.13 4.02
N LEU A 272 -13.63 0.89 5.28
CA LEU A 272 -13.32 -0.35 5.98
C LEU A 272 -14.27 -1.48 5.50
N ALA A 273 -14.21 -1.77 4.22
CA ALA A 273 -14.92 -2.80 3.47
C ALA A 273 -14.10 -3.22 2.24
N PRO A 274 -14.32 -4.43 1.71
CA PRO A 274 -15.32 -5.44 2.09
C PRO A 274 -14.92 -6.30 3.29
N VAL A 275 -15.94 -6.94 3.90
CA VAL A 275 -15.76 -8.06 4.82
C VAL A 275 -15.53 -9.32 4.01
N LEU A 276 -14.35 -9.93 4.16
CA LEU A 276 -13.95 -11.16 3.45
C LEU A 276 -14.04 -12.42 4.32
N ASP A 277 -14.64 -12.29 5.50
CA ASP A 277 -14.84 -13.42 6.41
C ASP A 277 -15.78 -14.44 5.79
N VAL A 278 -15.34 -15.72 5.72
CA VAL A 278 -16.14 -16.83 5.20
C VAL A 278 -17.03 -17.36 6.31
N GLY A 279 -18.36 -17.28 6.12
CA GLY A 279 -19.35 -17.71 7.11
C GLY A 279 -19.83 -16.60 8.03
N ALA A 280 -20.88 -16.94 8.78
CA ALA A 280 -21.66 -16.00 9.59
C ALA A 280 -21.38 -16.17 11.10
N GLY A 281 -20.12 -16.35 11.47
CA GLY A 281 -19.70 -16.53 12.86
C GLY A 281 -20.04 -15.36 13.78
N PRO A 282 -19.70 -15.49 15.09
CA PRO A 282 -20.00 -14.46 16.08
C PRO A 282 -19.46 -13.08 15.64
N GLY A 283 -20.33 -12.05 15.73
CA GLY A 283 -19.99 -10.69 15.31
C GLY A 283 -20.09 -10.42 13.80
N ILE A 284 -20.04 -11.43 12.93
CA ILE A 284 -20.06 -11.31 11.47
C ILE A 284 -21.50 -11.35 10.95
N GLY A 285 -22.20 -12.48 11.01
CA GLY A 285 -23.58 -12.60 10.57
C GLY A 285 -23.76 -12.18 9.10
N ASP A 286 -24.70 -11.28 8.84
CA ASP A 286 -25.07 -10.78 7.50
C ASP A 286 -24.02 -9.81 6.87
N ARG A 287 -22.91 -9.54 7.58
CA ARG A 287 -21.75 -8.80 7.06
C ARG A 287 -20.90 -9.66 6.11
N SER A 288 -20.92 -11.00 6.25
CA SER A 288 -20.31 -11.92 5.29
C SER A 288 -21.15 -12.05 4.03
N PHE A 289 -20.50 -12.20 2.89
CA PHE A 289 -21.18 -12.54 1.63
C PHE A 289 -21.77 -13.96 1.69
N SER A 290 -20.99 -14.95 2.16
CA SER A 290 -21.40 -16.36 2.14
C SER A 290 -20.57 -17.20 3.12
N ASN A 291 -20.99 -18.45 3.31
CA ASN A 291 -20.17 -19.52 3.87
C ASN A 291 -19.43 -20.33 2.78
N ASP A 292 -19.51 -19.91 1.52
CA ASP A 292 -18.75 -20.44 0.39
C ASP A 292 -17.65 -19.44 0.03
N SER A 293 -16.41 -19.84 0.19
CA SER A 293 -15.23 -19.00 -0.07
C SER A 293 -15.17 -18.50 -1.52
N ALA A 294 -15.65 -19.28 -2.49
CA ALA A 294 -15.69 -18.85 -3.89
C ALA A 294 -16.64 -17.65 -4.08
N LEU A 295 -17.80 -17.65 -3.45
CA LEU A 295 -18.72 -16.51 -3.48
C LEU A 295 -18.13 -15.30 -2.74
N VAL A 296 -17.45 -15.51 -1.60
CA VAL A 296 -16.78 -14.42 -0.89
C VAL A 296 -15.68 -13.80 -1.76
N ILE A 297 -14.93 -14.61 -2.51
CA ILE A 297 -13.92 -14.12 -3.48
C ILE A 297 -14.61 -13.25 -4.56
N ASP A 298 -15.61 -13.80 -5.24
CA ASP A 298 -16.23 -13.11 -6.37
C ASP A 298 -16.81 -11.76 -5.99
N TYR A 299 -17.61 -11.71 -4.93
CA TYR A 299 -18.26 -10.48 -4.46
C TYR A 299 -17.32 -9.54 -3.74
N GLY A 300 -16.34 -10.09 -3.00
CA GLY A 300 -15.29 -9.33 -2.34
C GLY A 300 -14.41 -8.60 -3.35
N VAL A 301 -13.92 -9.30 -4.38
CA VAL A 301 -13.11 -8.70 -5.46
C VAL A 301 -13.91 -7.65 -6.23
N ALA A 302 -15.17 -7.95 -6.60
CA ALA A 302 -16.02 -6.97 -7.29
C ALA A 302 -16.22 -5.69 -6.46
N THR A 303 -16.35 -5.82 -5.14
CA THR A 303 -16.47 -4.68 -4.22
C THR A 303 -15.14 -3.90 -4.13
N ILE A 304 -14.00 -4.59 -4.00
CA ILE A 304 -12.67 -3.95 -3.98
C ILE A 304 -12.43 -3.16 -5.27
N GLU A 305 -12.71 -3.76 -6.41
CA GLU A 305 -12.53 -3.10 -7.70
C GLU A 305 -13.41 -1.85 -7.82
N GLY A 306 -14.70 -1.97 -7.51
CA GLY A 306 -15.61 -0.83 -7.56
C GLY A 306 -15.20 0.31 -6.61
N LEU A 307 -14.88 0.02 -5.36
CA LEU A 307 -14.41 1.04 -4.41
C LEU A 307 -13.13 1.73 -4.89
N SER A 308 -12.17 0.96 -5.39
CA SER A 308 -10.91 1.49 -5.91
C SER A 308 -11.09 2.31 -7.18
N ASP A 309 -11.96 1.88 -8.10
CA ASP A 309 -12.25 2.58 -9.35
C ASP A 309 -13.01 3.89 -9.08
N GLY A 310 -13.85 3.93 -8.04
CA GLY A 310 -14.47 5.15 -7.50
C GLY A 310 -13.51 6.05 -6.70
N GLY A 311 -12.24 5.65 -6.51
CA GLY A 311 -11.17 6.47 -5.92
C GLY A 311 -10.98 6.33 -4.41
N VAL A 312 -11.77 5.53 -3.71
CA VAL A 312 -11.67 5.23 -2.28
C VAL A 312 -10.74 4.04 -2.06
N LEU A 313 -9.92 4.07 -1.02
CA LEU A 313 -9.10 2.94 -0.60
C LEU A 313 -9.98 1.89 0.10
N PRO A 314 -10.17 0.68 -0.48
CA PRO A 314 -10.85 -0.41 0.19
C PRO A 314 -9.94 -1.06 1.23
N VAL A 315 -10.53 -1.51 2.34
CA VAL A 315 -9.82 -2.26 3.39
C VAL A 315 -10.51 -3.60 3.57
N ALA A 316 -9.87 -4.65 3.08
CA ALA A 316 -10.36 -6.02 3.22
C ALA A 316 -10.16 -6.54 4.65
N LYS A 317 -11.20 -7.11 5.26
CA LYS A 317 -11.20 -7.47 6.68
C LYS A 317 -12.02 -8.75 6.95
N HIS A 318 -11.73 -9.48 8.02
CA HIS A 318 -10.76 -9.29 9.10
C HIS A 318 -9.71 -10.43 9.05
N PHE A 319 -8.54 -10.16 8.50
CA PHE A 319 -7.50 -11.18 8.31
C PHE A 319 -7.13 -11.88 9.62
N PRO A 320 -6.98 -13.21 9.69
CA PRO A 320 -6.98 -14.19 8.58
C PRO A 320 -8.35 -14.78 8.24
N GLY A 321 -9.44 -14.26 8.75
CA GLY A 321 -10.83 -14.71 8.58
C GLY A 321 -11.53 -14.89 9.93
N HIS A 322 -12.55 -14.07 10.19
CA HIS A 322 -13.31 -14.05 11.45
C HIS A 322 -14.61 -14.87 11.36
N GLY A 323 -15.00 -15.30 10.16
CA GLY A 323 -16.30 -15.96 9.94
C GLY A 323 -16.44 -17.33 10.61
N SER A 324 -15.32 -18.01 10.82
CA SER A 324 -15.23 -19.31 11.50
C SER A 324 -14.69 -19.22 12.92
N ALA A 325 -14.59 -17.99 13.50
CA ALA A 325 -14.06 -17.79 14.85
C ALA A 325 -14.98 -18.36 15.93
N THR A 326 -14.39 -18.70 17.09
CA THR A 326 -15.13 -19.28 18.23
C THR A 326 -16.02 -18.24 18.92
N GLU A 327 -15.58 -16.98 18.97
CA GLU A 327 -16.20 -15.88 19.71
C GLU A 327 -16.09 -14.56 18.94
N ASP A 328 -16.90 -13.57 19.34
CA ASP A 328 -16.76 -12.20 18.87
C ASP A 328 -15.63 -11.49 19.64
N SER A 329 -14.60 -11.02 18.90
CA SER A 329 -13.45 -10.31 19.47
C SER A 329 -13.83 -8.97 20.16
N HIS A 330 -15.03 -8.42 19.89
CA HIS A 330 -15.59 -7.32 20.67
C HIS A 330 -15.98 -7.75 22.10
N GLY A 331 -16.30 -9.01 22.29
CA GLY A 331 -16.70 -9.57 23.59
C GLY A 331 -15.55 -10.06 24.46
N GLY A 332 -14.39 -10.34 23.89
CA GLY A 332 -13.22 -10.90 24.58
C GLY A 332 -12.28 -11.66 23.66
N ARG A 333 -11.50 -12.58 24.23
CA ARG A 333 -10.60 -13.46 23.46
C ARG A 333 -11.41 -14.30 22.47
N ALA A 334 -10.90 -14.36 21.26
CA ALA A 334 -11.48 -15.15 20.19
C ALA A 334 -10.36 -15.91 19.44
N GLN A 335 -10.68 -17.10 18.97
CA GLN A 335 -9.74 -17.94 18.22
C GLN A 335 -10.30 -18.26 16.85
N SER A 336 -9.43 -18.27 15.87
CA SER A 336 -9.71 -18.83 14.55
C SER A 336 -9.65 -20.37 14.59
N PRO A 337 -10.09 -21.07 13.55
CA PRO A 337 -9.65 -22.43 13.29
C PRO A 337 -8.11 -22.53 13.24
N PRO A 338 -7.53 -23.73 13.42
CA PRO A 338 -6.10 -23.92 13.25
C PRO A 338 -5.61 -23.46 11.87
N LEU A 339 -4.36 -22.98 11.79
CA LEU A 339 -3.77 -22.44 10.55
C LEU A 339 -3.96 -23.37 9.35
N THR A 340 -3.81 -24.69 9.53
CA THR A 340 -3.99 -25.68 8.46
C THR A 340 -5.41 -25.71 7.87
N GLN A 341 -6.41 -25.32 8.64
CA GLN A 341 -7.79 -25.23 8.18
C GLN A 341 -8.05 -23.87 7.52
N LEU A 342 -7.46 -22.78 8.02
CA LEU A 342 -7.60 -21.45 7.40
C LEU A 342 -7.14 -21.43 5.94
N PHE A 343 -6.10 -22.20 5.58
CA PHE A 343 -5.63 -22.35 4.21
C PHE A 343 -6.65 -22.97 3.26
N GLN A 344 -7.65 -23.70 3.78
CA GLN A 344 -8.64 -24.39 2.94
C GLN A 344 -9.76 -23.47 2.48
N ASP A 345 -10.14 -22.49 3.30
CA ASP A 345 -11.30 -21.61 3.04
C ASP A 345 -11.05 -20.15 3.39
N ASP A 346 -10.71 -19.84 4.65
CA ASP A 346 -10.74 -18.48 5.20
C ASP A 346 -9.68 -17.55 4.58
N LEU A 347 -8.50 -18.06 4.20
CA LEU A 347 -7.40 -17.29 3.60
C LEU A 347 -7.58 -17.05 2.10
N MET A 348 -8.34 -17.86 1.39
CA MET A 348 -8.51 -17.74 -0.07
C MET A 348 -9.08 -16.37 -0.51
N PRO A 349 -10.08 -15.77 0.16
CA PRO A 349 -10.55 -14.44 -0.18
C PRO A 349 -9.48 -13.35 0.03
N PHE A 350 -8.61 -13.50 1.02
CA PHE A 350 -7.51 -12.55 1.24
C PHE A 350 -6.42 -12.68 0.17
N GLU A 351 -6.07 -13.89 -0.27
CA GLU A 351 -5.19 -14.10 -1.42
C GLU A 351 -5.76 -13.42 -2.68
N ALA A 352 -7.06 -13.58 -2.92
CA ALA A 352 -7.72 -12.92 -4.06
C ALA A 352 -7.67 -11.39 -3.92
N ALA A 353 -7.94 -10.84 -2.73
CA ALA A 353 -7.84 -9.41 -2.45
C ALA A 353 -6.42 -8.87 -2.67
N ILE A 354 -5.39 -9.60 -2.17
CA ILE A 354 -3.97 -9.27 -2.36
C ILE A 354 -3.64 -9.22 -3.85
N ASN A 355 -4.11 -10.20 -4.62
CA ASN A 355 -3.87 -10.28 -6.06
C ASN A 355 -4.51 -9.13 -6.86
N THR A 356 -5.52 -8.43 -6.34
CA THR A 356 -6.04 -7.21 -6.98
C THR A 356 -5.01 -6.06 -6.94
N GLY A 357 -4.13 -6.03 -5.94
CA GLY A 357 -3.20 -4.93 -5.68
C GLY A 357 -3.89 -3.60 -5.34
N LYS A 358 -5.18 -3.61 -4.99
CA LYS A 358 -6.01 -2.41 -4.82
C LYS A 358 -6.42 -2.16 -3.37
N ALA A 359 -6.36 -3.17 -2.49
CA ALA A 359 -6.88 -3.09 -1.12
C ALA A 359 -5.77 -3.02 -0.07
N ALA A 360 -6.05 -2.33 1.04
CA ALA A 360 -5.36 -2.53 2.31
C ALA A 360 -5.95 -3.75 3.03
N ILE A 361 -5.21 -4.32 3.99
CA ILE A 361 -5.67 -5.46 4.79
C ILE A 361 -5.79 -5.05 6.27
N MET A 362 -6.95 -5.31 6.86
CA MET A 362 -7.14 -5.16 8.30
C MET A 362 -6.94 -6.50 9.00
N VAL A 363 -6.05 -6.50 10.00
CA VAL A 363 -5.71 -7.70 10.79
C VAL A 363 -6.53 -7.74 12.06
N SER A 364 -7.24 -8.83 12.27
CA SER A 364 -8.13 -9.08 13.41
C SER A 364 -7.38 -9.32 14.72
N HIS A 365 -8.15 -9.36 15.83
CA HIS A 365 -7.65 -9.73 17.15
C HIS A 365 -7.85 -11.22 17.47
N LEU A 366 -7.88 -12.07 16.46
CA LEU A 366 -7.97 -13.52 16.65
C LEU A 366 -6.63 -14.12 17.03
N GLU A 367 -6.65 -15.07 17.97
CA GLU A 367 -5.54 -15.98 18.20
C GLU A 367 -5.62 -17.11 17.17
N ILE A 368 -4.49 -17.46 16.54
CA ILE A 368 -4.43 -18.47 15.48
C ILE A 368 -3.70 -19.70 16.03
N PRO A 369 -4.43 -20.80 16.38
CA PRO A 369 -3.78 -22.02 16.84
C PRO A 369 -2.77 -22.56 15.83
N GLY A 370 -1.56 -22.83 16.30
CA GLY A 370 -0.45 -23.28 15.45
C GLY A 370 0.38 -22.15 14.82
N LEU A 371 0.05 -20.87 15.06
CA LEU A 371 0.81 -19.74 14.51
C LEU A 371 1.16 -18.68 15.57
N THR A 372 0.17 -18.14 16.28
CA THR A 372 0.37 -16.91 17.09
C THR A 372 0.63 -17.17 18.58
N GLY A 373 0.49 -18.41 19.04
CA GLY A 373 0.49 -18.71 20.47
C GLY A 373 -0.68 -18.00 21.18
N ASP A 374 -0.38 -17.30 22.27
CA ASP A 374 -1.37 -16.52 23.04
C ASP A 374 -1.53 -15.08 22.56
N LEU A 375 -0.91 -14.70 21.45
CA LEU A 375 -1.02 -13.35 20.88
C LEU A 375 -2.14 -13.28 19.85
N PRO A 376 -2.90 -12.17 19.80
CA PRO A 376 -3.80 -11.91 18.69
C PRO A 376 -3.01 -11.65 17.41
N ALA A 377 -3.58 -11.98 16.25
CA ALA A 377 -2.92 -11.82 14.94
C ALA A 377 -2.40 -10.40 14.72
N SER A 378 -3.14 -9.37 15.15
CA SER A 378 -2.75 -7.96 15.05
C SER A 378 -1.49 -7.58 15.86
N MET A 379 -1.04 -8.45 16.76
CA MET A 379 0.16 -8.24 17.60
C MET A 379 1.20 -9.35 17.40
N SER A 380 1.05 -10.17 16.38
CA SER A 380 1.92 -11.32 16.10
C SER A 380 2.69 -11.11 14.81
N SER A 381 4.02 -11.03 14.91
CA SER A 381 4.88 -10.98 13.73
C SER A 381 4.78 -12.26 12.88
N ALA A 382 4.48 -13.40 13.49
CA ALA A 382 4.22 -14.63 12.75
C ALA A 382 2.98 -14.49 11.85
N ALA A 383 1.94 -13.78 12.30
CA ALA A 383 0.75 -13.54 11.50
C ALA A 383 0.95 -12.44 10.45
N ILE A 384 1.61 -11.33 10.81
CA ILE A 384 1.74 -10.17 9.90
C ILE A 384 2.96 -10.33 8.99
N ASP A 385 4.18 -10.41 9.55
CA ASP A 385 5.39 -10.50 8.72
C ASP A 385 5.55 -11.90 8.09
N GLY A 386 5.22 -12.96 8.85
CA GLY A 386 5.29 -14.34 8.37
C GLY A 386 4.17 -14.63 7.36
N LEU A 387 2.96 -14.86 7.85
CA LEU A 387 1.86 -15.34 7.01
C LEU A 387 1.42 -14.28 5.97
N LEU A 388 1.09 -13.04 6.40
CA LEU A 388 0.51 -12.06 5.47
C LEU A 388 1.55 -11.50 4.49
N ARG A 389 2.72 -11.04 4.98
CA ARG A 389 3.71 -10.40 4.11
C ARG A 389 4.59 -11.39 3.37
N THR A 390 5.12 -12.43 4.06
CA THR A 390 6.07 -13.36 3.44
C THR A 390 5.35 -14.46 2.66
N ASP A 391 4.44 -15.19 3.30
CA ASP A 391 3.83 -16.37 2.67
C ASP A 391 2.78 -15.98 1.61
N LEU A 392 1.93 -14.97 1.90
CA LEU A 392 0.92 -14.47 0.96
C LEU A 392 1.41 -13.31 0.08
N GLY A 393 2.63 -12.81 0.28
CA GLY A 393 3.25 -11.79 -0.56
C GLY A 393 2.61 -10.40 -0.50
N PHE A 394 1.98 -10.02 0.62
CA PHE A 394 1.31 -8.73 0.74
C PHE A 394 2.29 -7.58 1.03
N GLU A 395 2.39 -6.63 0.11
CA GLU A 395 3.25 -5.44 0.23
C GLU A 395 2.49 -4.14 0.54
N GLY A 396 1.15 -4.21 0.61
CA GLY A 396 0.29 -3.06 0.83
C GLY A 396 0.21 -2.61 2.29
N LEU A 397 -0.73 -1.68 2.55
CA LEU A 397 -0.99 -1.12 3.88
C LEU A 397 -1.66 -2.15 4.79
N VAL A 398 -1.02 -2.45 5.92
CA VAL A 398 -1.57 -3.30 6.99
C VAL A 398 -2.11 -2.43 8.11
N ILE A 399 -3.40 -2.59 8.40
CA ILE A 399 -4.11 -1.83 9.45
C ILE A 399 -4.50 -2.81 10.55
N SER A 400 -4.35 -2.45 11.82
CA SER A 400 -4.93 -3.25 12.91
C SER A 400 -6.44 -3.05 12.98
N ASP A 401 -7.17 -4.01 13.51
CA ASP A 401 -8.49 -3.71 14.08
C ASP A 401 -8.36 -2.80 15.31
N ALA A 402 -9.48 -2.31 15.84
CA ALA A 402 -9.48 -1.28 16.87
C ALA A 402 -8.92 -1.78 18.21
N LEU A 403 -7.83 -1.17 18.70
CA LEU A 403 -7.08 -1.62 19.87
C LEU A 403 -7.84 -1.48 21.20
N ASN A 404 -8.98 -0.79 21.22
CA ASN A 404 -9.87 -0.73 22.40
C ASN A 404 -10.90 -1.89 22.46
N MET A 405 -10.91 -2.81 21.50
CA MET A 405 -11.75 -4.02 21.58
C MET A 405 -11.33 -4.88 22.76
N LYS A 406 -12.29 -5.54 23.42
CA LYS A 406 -12.05 -6.28 24.66
C LYS A 406 -11.01 -7.40 24.50
N ALA A 407 -10.88 -8.00 23.32
CA ALA A 407 -9.82 -8.96 23.04
C ALA A 407 -8.41 -8.40 23.33
N ILE A 408 -8.22 -7.09 23.22
CA ILE A 408 -6.99 -6.37 23.49
C ILE A 408 -7.04 -5.64 24.83
N ALA A 409 -8.03 -4.77 25.02
CA ALA A 409 -8.09 -3.82 26.14
C ALA A 409 -8.17 -4.51 27.52
N ASP A 410 -8.72 -5.71 27.61
CA ASP A 410 -8.75 -6.51 28.85
C ASP A 410 -7.35 -7.05 29.25
N ARG A 411 -6.35 -6.98 28.35
CA ARG A 411 -5.02 -7.57 28.56
C ARG A 411 -3.88 -6.55 28.50
N TRP A 412 -4.00 -5.53 27.66
CA TRP A 412 -2.95 -4.56 27.41
C TRP A 412 -3.50 -3.13 27.36
N PRO A 413 -2.89 -2.18 28.06
CA PRO A 413 -3.19 -0.77 27.89
C PRO A 413 -2.76 -0.31 26.48
N VAL A 414 -3.29 0.84 26.01
CA VAL A 414 -3.03 1.36 24.67
C VAL A 414 -1.53 1.56 24.40
N GLU A 415 -0.77 1.99 25.40
CA GLU A 415 0.67 2.21 25.35
C GLU A 415 1.46 0.94 25.01
N GLN A 416 0.99 -0.19 25.50
CA GLN A 416 1.61 -1.47 25.21
C GLN A 416 1.08 -2.08 23.92
N SER A 417 -0.23 -2.02 23.69
CA SER A 417 -0.88 -2.62 22.54
C SER A 417 -0.39 -1.99 21.23
N VAL A 418 -0.25 -0.66 21.17
CA VAL A 418 0.23 0.03 19.97
C VAL A 418 1.69 -0.35 19.63
N VAL A 419 2.55 -0.44 20.64
CA VAL A 419 3.95 -0.84 20.46
C VAL A 419 4.05 -2.27 19.95
N MET A 420 3.24 -3.20 20.50
CA MET A 420 3.19 -4.58 20.03
C MET A 420 2.67 -4.67 18.59
N THR A 421 1.63 -3.94 18.26
CA THR A 421 1.00 -3.93 16.93
C THR A 421 1.97 -3.42 15.85
N ILE A 422 2.59 -2.25 16.07
CA ILE A 422 3.55 -1.69 15.12
C ILE A 422 4.81 -2.57 15.04
N GLY A 423 5.28 -3.06 16.18
CA GLY A 423 6.43 -3.98 16.25
C GLY A 423 6.19 -5.32 15.54
N ALA A 424 4.95 -5.78 15.49
CA ALA A 424 4.56 -7.01 14.80
C ALA A 424 4.45 -6.89 13.27
N GLY A 425 4.56 -5.67 12.70
CA GLY A 425 4.54 -5.47 11.25
C GLY A 425 3.32 -4.70 10.71
N ALA A 426 2.35 -4.28 11.57
CA ALA A 426 1.28 -3.40 11.16
C ALA A 426 1.81 -1.99 10.86
N ASP A 427 1.22 -1.34 9.85
CA ASP A 427 1.63 0.01 9.43
C ASP A 427 0.79 1.09 10.10
N LEU A 428 -0.47 0.79 10.40
CA LEU A 428 -1.45 1.74 10.92
C LEU A 428 -2.25 1.10 12.05
N ALA A 429 -2.25 1.74 13.22
CA ALA A 429 -2.97 1.28 14.40
C ALA A 429 -4.27 2.08 14.58
N ILE A 430 -5.42 1.40 14.63
CA ILE A 430 -6.69 2.03 14.99
C ILE A 430 -6.77 2.18 16.52
N LEU A 431 -6.79 3.44 16.99
CA LEU A 431 -6.92 3.77 18.40
C LEU A 431 -8.40 3.94 18.79
N GLY A 432 -8.73 3.61 20.04
CA GLY A 432 -10.09 3.64 20.53
C GLY A 432 -10.71 5.05 20.63
N THR A 433 -9.88 6.05 20.88
CA THR A 433 -10.31 7.45 21.04
C THR A 433 -9.21 8.43 20.61
N LEU A 434 -9.56 9.70 20.47
CA LEU A 434 -8.58 10.78 20.26
C LEU A 434 -7.64 10.93 21.48
N ALA A 435 -8.11 10.70 22.71
CA ALA A 435 -7.29 10.81 23.91
C ALA A 435 -6.16 9.76 23.97
N ASP A 436 -6.23 8.70 23.20
CA ASP A 436 -5.20 7.66 23.12
C ASP A 436 -3.99 8.08 22.26
N VAL A 437 -4.11 9.15 21.45
CA VAL A 437 -3.07 9.58 20.50
C VAL A 437 -1.78 9.96 21.22
N GLY A 438 -1.83 10.86 22.18
CA GLY A 438 -0.65 11.29 22.92
C GLY A 438 0.08 10.13 23.62
N PRO A 439 -0.60 9.29 24.42
CA PRO A 439 -0.01 8.09 25.03
C PRO A 439 0.58 7.11 24.01
N ALA A 440 -0.14 6.83 22.93
CA ALA A 440 0.34 5.93 21.86
C ALA A 440 1.59 6.48 21.16
N PHE A 441 1.58 7.77 20.83
CA PHE A 441 2.71 8.47 20.22
C PHE A 441 3.96 8.37 21.11
N ALA A 442 3.84 8.76 22.38
CA ALA A 442 4.93 8.73 23.34
C ALA A 442 5.50 7.32 23.53
N SER A 443 4.63 6.30 23.51
CA SER A 443 5.04 4.91 23.70
C SER A 443 5.79 4.33 22.51
N ILE A 444 5.39 4.68 21.27
CA ILE A 444 6.15 4.32 20.06
C ILE A 444 7.51 5.02 20.09
N ASP A 445 7.54 6.32 20.41
CA ASP A 445 8.76 7.10 20.50
C ASP A 445 9.78 6.49 21.48
N GLU A 446 9.33 6.19 22.69
CA GLU A 446 10.15 5.54 23.71
C GLU A 446 10.57 4.12 23.32
N ALA A 447 9.69 3.37 22.64
CA ALA A 447 10.01 2.02 22.16
C ALA A 447 11.11 2.03 21.09
N VAL A 448 11.15 3.04 20.23
CA VAL A 448 12.23 3.22 19.27
C VAL A 448 13.51 3.67 19.97
N TYR A 449 13.42 4.64 20.88
CA TYR A 449 14.60 5.08 21.65
C TYR A 449 15.26 3.93 22.42
N GLN A 450 14.47 3.02 22.97
CA GLN A 450 14.95 1.82 23.67
C GLN A 450 15.34 0.66 22.74
N GLY A 451 15.18 0.79 21.43
CA GLY A 451 15.47 -0.25 20.45
C GLY A 451 14.47 -1.43 20.46
N ARG A 452 13.31 -1.28 21.12
CA ARG A 452 12.22 -2.28 21.09
C ARG A 452 11.50 -2.32 19.72
N ILE A 453 11.41 -1.17 19.05
CA ILE A 453 11.02 -1.04 17.65
C ILE A 453 12.21 -0.47 16.90
N LYS A 454 12.56 -1.07 15.76
CA LYS A 454 13.62 -0.54 14.90
C LYS A 454 13.12 0.72 14.18
N VAL A 455 14.00 1.70 13.98
CA VAL A 455 13.69 2.94 13.22
C VAL A 455 13.19 2.60 11.81
N GLU A 456 13.80 1.59 11.19
CA GLU A 456 13.42 1.11 9.86
C GLU A 456 11.96 0.64 9.83
N ARG A 457 11.46 -0.01 10.89
CA ARG A 457 10.06 -0.44 10.97
C ARG A 457 9.10 0.76 10.96
N VAL A 458 9.43 1.84 11.68
CA VAL A 458 8.64 3.08 11.67
C VAL A 458 8.69 3.73 10.29
N ASN A 459 9.86 3.76 9.64
CA ASN A 459 10.00 4.30 8.29
C ASN A 459 9.21 3.49 7.26
N ASP A 460 9.24 2.17 7.35
CA ASP A 460 8.47 1.28 6.47
C ASP A 460 6.96 1.49 6.65
N ALA A 461 6.48 1.56 7.90
CA ALA A 461 5.09 1.83 8.21
C ALA A 461 4.63 3.19 7.65
N ALA A 462 5.38 4.24 7.95
CA ALA A 462 5.07 5.58 7.45
C ALA A 462 5.11 5.64 5.90
N THR A 463 6.03 4.89 5.27
CA THR A 463 6.09 4.78 3.80
C THR A 463 4.80 4.18 3.25
N ASN A 464 4.32 3.07 3.82
CA ASN A 464 3.09 2.41 3.35
C ASN A 464 1.85 3.31 3.55
N VAL A 465 1.79 4.04 4.67
CA VAL A 465 0.71 5.02 4.91
C VAL A 465 0.75 6.16 3.91
N LEU A 466 1.91 6.76 3.66
CA LEU A 466 2.05 7.87 2.70
C LEU A 466 1.75 7.42 1.26
N ARG A 467 2.10 6.18 0.89
CA ARG A 467 1.70 5.59 -0.40
C ARG A 467 0.19 5.43 -0.52
N ALA A 468 -0.47 4.91 0.53
CA ALA A 468 -1.92 4.79 0.57
C ALA A 468 -2.62 6.15 0.39
N LYS A 469 -2.01 7.22 0.92
CA LYS A 469 -2.43 8.61 0.72
C LYS A 469 -2.09 9.17 -0.66
N LYS A 470 -1.34 8.45 -1.50
CA LYS A 470 -0.80 8.93 -2.78
C LYS A 470 0.10 10.16 -2.62
N VAL A 471 0.80 10.27 -1.48
CA VAL A 471 1.72 11.36 -1.16
C VAL A 471 3.15 10.96 -1.53
N ASN A 472 3.82 11.78 -2.31
CA ASN A 472 5.24 11.61 -2.60
C ASN A 472 6.08 12.13 -1.42
N ALA A 473 6.74 11.23 -0.71
CA ALA A 473 7.52 11.55 0.48
C ALA A 473 8.68 12.51 0.19
N CYS A 474 9.36 12.40 -0.95
CA CYS A 474 10.46 13.28 -1.32
C CYS A 474 10.01 14.73 -1.56
N THR A 475 8.83 14.89 -2.17
CA THR A 475 8.21 16.22 -2.31
C THR A 475 7.81 16.79 -0.94
N LEU A 476 7.33 15.93 -0.05
CA LEU A 476 6.94 16.32 1.30
C LEU A 476 8.14 16.81 2.13
N VAL A 477 9.27 16.12 2.10
CA VAL A 477 10.52 16.52 2.78
C VAL A 477 10.90 17.95 2.42
N GLY A 478 10.88 18.30 1.12
CA GLY A 478 11.17 19.67 0.68
C GLY A 478 10.23 20.74 1.25
N ARG A 479 8.97 20.39 1.53
CA ARG A 479 7.96 21.30 2.09
C ARG A 479 8.02 21.41 3.61
N VAL A 480 8.46 20.36 4.29
CA VAL A 480 8.43 20.25 5.76
C VAL A 480 9.72 20.78 6.40
N ARG A 481 10.89 20.66 5.72
CA ARG A 481 12.18 21.17 6.22
C ARG A 481 12.15 22.65 6.64
N GLY A 482 11.25 23.47 6.10
CA GLY A 482 11.10 24.88 6.47
C GLY A 482 10.28 25.15 7.74
N VAL A 483 9.59 24.15 8.30
CA VAL A 483 8.63 24.31 9.40
C VAL A 483 9.12 23.68 10.71
N PHE A 484 9.94 22.62 10.64
CA PHE A 484 10.35 21.83 11.82
C PHE A 484 11.86 21.92 12.10
N ASN A 485 12.43 23.11 12.09
CA ASN A 485 13.87 23.36 12.25
C ASN A 485 14.46 23.02 13.63
N THR A 486 13.75 22.35 14.53
CA THR A 486 14.24 22.10 15.90
C THR A 486 13.72 20.80 16.52
N VAL A 487 13.97 19.64 15.96
CA VAL A 487 13.72 18.38 16.70
C VAL A 487 14.87 17.42 16.47
N HIS A 488 15.44 16.92 17.56
CA HIS A 488 16.47 15.89 17.56
C HIS A 488 15.93 14.62 16.88
N ASP A 489 16.57 14.23 15.79
CA ASP A 489 16.34 12.92 15.16
C ASP A 489 17.01 11.81 15.99
N TRP A 490 16.45 10.58 15.93
CA TRP A 490 17.10 9.41 16.49
C TRP A 490 18.48 9.18 15.86
#